data_92c3a7f28cb2fe4f1ea155c72963130a
#
_entry.id   92c3a7f28cb2fe4f1ea155c72963130a
#
_cell.length_a   1.000
_cell.length_b   1.000
_cell.length_c   1.000
_cell.angle_alpha   90.00
_cell.angle_beta   90.00
_cell.angle_gamma   90.00
#
_symmetry.space_group_name_H-M   'P 1'
#
loop_
_entity.id
_entity.type
_entity.pdbx_description
1 polymer ?
#
loop_
_entity_poly.entity_id
_entity_poly.type
_entity_poly.pdbx_seq_one_letter_code
_entity_poly.pdbx_strand_id
1 'polypeptide(L)'
;MGICTFGPVGVNPKDTQHYGCILSGSPKRDWRNIDILSPILKACSSADGKRVPLYKVETDVNAPAMAEYEYWTRTNRSSSTASTTISSLAYITVGTGIGVGLVINGKPVHGMMHPEGGHVPVVPLGGDDFAYSWGDKSPFKGKNTVEGTASSVALTERLTLVSQLTESSAFQSTSREGLKDLSDDDPIWDHAANALANLCVTLSLVTSVEKIVFGGGIMNREVLYDKIRSRTKELLNGYLDLPQVTTEEGLKEYIGPSIWKEQGAGLVGALVLAQVALEEEDRKMELLEESMVSPRVKNTSYVKCPMTAIASYGSIFALGMLIGSRNKR
;
A
#
# COMPACT_ATOMS: atom_id res chain seq x y z
N MET A 1 -5.33 -20.39 7.15
CA MET A 1 -4.22 -19.75 7.87
C MET A 1 -3.78 -18.52 7.10
N GLY A 2 -3.61 -17.37 7.76
CA GLY A 2 -3.03 -16.17 7.16
C GLY A 2 -1.65 -15.91 7.71
N ILE A 3 -0.69 -15.64 6.86
CA ILE A 3 0.70 -15.36 7.21
C ILE A 3 1.04 -13.98 6.66
N CYS A 4 1.51 -13.06 7.52
CA CYS A 4 2.04 -11.79 7.08
C CYS A 4 3.44 -11.58 7.65
N THR A 5 4.33 -11.01 6.85
CA THR A 5 5.74 -10.84 7.20
C THR A 5 6.31 -9.58 6.56
N PHE A 6 7.41 -9.11 7.12
CA PHE A 6 8.18 -8.04 6.52
C PHE A 6 8.79 -8.49 5.18
N GLY A 7 9.11 -7.51 4.33
CA GLY A 7 9.67 -7.73 3.00
C GLY A 7 11.14 -7.32 2.82
N PRO A 8 11.55 -7.33 1.56
CA PRO A 8 10.82 -7.91 0.43
C PRO A 8 10.68 -9.43 0.56
N VAL A 9 9.49 -9.95 0.25
CA VAL A 9 9.13 -11.37 0.37
C VAL A 9 8.46 -11.86 -0.91
N GLY A 10 8.69 -13.10 -1.28
CA GLY A 10 8.03 -13.74 -2.42
C GLY A 10 6.56 -14.04 -2.11
N VAL A 11 5.63 -13.27 -2.67
CA VAL A 11 4.18 -13.43 -2.50
C VAL A 11 3.49 -13.95 -3.76
N ASN A 12 4.21 -14.09 -4.87
CA ASN A 12 3.66 -14.60 -6.12
C ASN A 12 3.75 -16.13 -6.15
N PRO A 13 2.61 -16.86 -6.07
CA PRO A 13 2.64 -18.32 -6.04
C PRO A 13 3.10 -18.97 -7.36
N LYS A 14 3.23 -18.19 -8.45
CA LYS A 14 3.80 -18.68 -9.71
C LYS A 14 5.33 -18.73 -9.69
N ASP A 15 5.95 -17.97 -8.80
CA ASP A 15 7.39 -18.02 -8.56
C ASP A 15 7.68 -19.04 -7.46
N THR A 16 7.73 -20.31 -7.85
CA THR A 16 7.93 -21.43 -6.92
C THR A 16 9.28 -21.42 -6.23
N GLN A 17 10.26 -20.68 -6.76
CA GLN A 17 11.60 -20.59 -6.17
C GLN A 17 11.62 -19.62 -4.97
N HIS A 18 10.86 -18.54 -5.03
CA HIS A 18 10.92 -17.48 -4.02
C HIS A 18 9.65 -17.36 -3.17
N TYR A 19 8.58 -18.10 -3.52
CA TYR A 19 7.32 -18.02 -2.79
C TYR A 19 7.49 -18.39 -1.32
N GLY A 20 7.12 -17.46 -0.44
CA GLY A 20 7.29 -17.60 1.01
C GLY A 20 8.71 -17.39 1.52
N CYS A 21 9.64 -16.93 0.67
CA CYS A 21 11.02 -16.63 1.06
C CYS A 21 11.24 -15.12 1.24
N ILE A 22 11.99 -14.74 2.25
CA ILE A 22 12.53 -13.38 2.37
C ILE A 22 13.61 -13.20 1.30
N LEU A 23 13.47 -12.17 0.46
CA LEU A 23 14.36 -11.99 -0.68
C LEU A 23 15.73 -11.39 -0.28
N SER A 24 16.69 -11.51 -1.17
CA SER A 24 18.07 -11.04 -0.95
C SER A 24 18.19 -9.52 -0.76
N GLY A 25 17.17 -8.74 -1.19
CA GLY A 25 17.08 -7.30 -1.01
C GLY A 25 16.74 -6.85 0.40
N SER A 26 16.30 -7.75 1.30
CA SER A 26 15.85 -7.39 2.63
C SER A 26 16.92 -6.59 3.40
N PRO A 27 16.53 -5.50 4.09
CA PRO A 27 17.42 -4.78 4.99
C PRO A 27 17.85 -5.63 6.19
N LYS A 28 17.02 -6.62 6.57
CA LYS A 28 17.32 -7.56 7.67
C LYS A 28 18.26 -8.67 7.17
N ARG A 29 19.57 -8.45 7.29
CA ARG A 29 20.61 -9.29 6.67
C ARG A 29 20.50 -10.76 7.02
N ASP A 30 20.22 -11.09 8.29
CA ASP A 30 20.14 -12.47 8.79
C ASP A 30 18.92 -13.24 8.28
N TRP A 31 17.96 -12.55 7.67
CA TRP A 31 16.76 -13.14 7.09
C TRP A 31 16.80 -13.30 5.57
N ARG A 32 17.86 -12.86 4.92
CA ARG A 32 17.97 -12.93 3.44
C ARG A 32 18.00 -14.34 2.95
N ASN A 33 17.21 -14.62 1.91
CA ASN A 33 17.06 -15.93 1.27
C ASN A 33 16.59 -17.03 2.22
N ILE A 34 15.84 -16.68 3.27
CA ILE A 34 15.26 -17.63 4.21
C ILE A 34 13.85 -17.98 3.78
N ASP A 35 13.56 -19.27 3.62
CA ASP A 35 12.22 -19.81 3.50
C ASP A 35 11.53 -19.79 4.86
N ILE A 36 10.54 -18.94 5.00
CA ILE A 36 9.74 -18.82 6.22
C ILE A 36 8.45 -19.65 6.15
N LEU A 37 8.00 -19.97 4.93
CA LEU A 37 6.71 -20.64 4.72
C LEU A 37 6.77 -22.14 5.02
N SER A 38 7.72 -22.87 4.47
CA SER A 38 7.79 -24.32 4.60
C SER A 38 7.89 -24.80 6.05
N PRO A 39 8.69 -24.18 6.94
CA PRO A 39 8.71 -24.56 8.35
C PRO A 39 7.36 -24.34 9.05
N ILE A 40 6.66 -23.23 8.75
CA ILE A 40 5.34 -22.94 9.30
C ILE A 40 4.33 -23.97 8.85
N LEU A 41 4.27 -24.26 7.54
CA LEU A 41 3.37 -25.26 6.99
C LEU A 41 3.62 -26.64 7.59
N LYS A 42 4.88 -27.04 7.71
CA LYS A 42 5.27 -28.30 8.33
C LYS A 42 4.79 -28.40 9.79
N ALA A 43 4.95 -27.32 10.56
CA ALA A 43 4.51 -27.27 11.96
C ALA A 43 2.98 -27.30 12.12
N CYS A 44 2.24 -26.78 11.14
CA CYS A 44 0.77 -26.69 11.16
C CYS A 44 0.08 -27.84 10.41
N SER A 45 0.82 -28.73 9.77
CA SER A 45 0.26 -29.92 9.08
C SER A 45 -0.08 -31.03 10.07
N SER A 46 -0.96 -31.93 9.65
CA SER A 46 -1.25 -33.15 10.46
C SER A 46 0.01 -34.00 10.66
N ALA A 47 0.04 -34.79 11.75
CA ALA A 47 1.19 -35.61 12.13
C ALA A 47 1.63 -36.60 11.03
N ASP A 48 0.69 -37.04 10.18
CA ASP A 48 0.92 -37.93 9.03
C ASP A 48 1.30 -37.13 7.74
N GLY A 49 1.38 -35.81 7.81
CA GLY A 49 1.69 -34.93 6.68
C GLY A 49 0.64 -34.85 5.58
N LYS A 50 -0.51 -35.52 5.74
CA LYS A 50 -1.53 -35.62 4.68
C LYS A 50 -2.44 -34.40 4.59
N ARG A 51 -2.55 -33.60 5.67
CA ARG A 51 -3.35 -32.39 5.69
C ARG A 51 -2.46 -31.17 5.88
N VAL A 52 -2.28 -30.40 4.82
CA VAL A 52 -1.67 -29.09 4.85
C VAL A 52 -2.81 -28.06 5.03
N PRO A 53 -2.68 -27.10 5.96
CA PRO A 53 -3.73 -26.10 6.15
C PRO A 53 -3.86 -25.22 4.90
N LEU A 54 -5.09 -24.79 4.59
CA LEU A 54 -5.29 -23.70 3.62
C LEU A 54 -4.58 -22.46 4.12
N TYR A 55 -3.90 -21.73 3.24
CA TYR A 55 -3.12 -20.57 3.65
C TYR A 55 -3.04 -19.49 2.58
N LYS A 56 -2.76 -18.26 3.03
CA LYS A 56 -2.33 -17.12 2.22
C LYS A 56 -1.12 -16.47 2.87
N VAL A 57 -0.20 -16.01 2.02
CA VAL A 57 1.01 -15.28 2.44
C VAL A 57 0.96 -13.88 1.88
N GLU A 58 1.23 -12.90 2.73
CA GLU A 58 1.29 -11.48 2.38
C GLU A 58 2.39 -10.74 3.13
N THR A 59 2.63 -9.51 2.71
CA THR A 59 3.47 -8.58 3.45
C THR A 59 2.76 -8.05 4.69
N ASP A 60 3.54 -7.55 5.64
CA ASP A 60 3.05 -6.85 6.84
C ASP A 60 2.45 -5.47 6.56
N VAL A 61 2.32 -5.10 5.28
CA VAL A 61 1.61 -3.90 4.81
C VAL A 61 0.40 -4.22 3.94
N ASN A 62 0.45 -5.22 3.05
CA ASN A 62 -0.71 -5.65 2.28
C ASN A 62 -1.78 -6.29 3.18
N ALA A 63 -1.37 -7.07 4.19
CA ALA A 63 -2.30 -7.65 5.15
C ALA A 63 -3.08 -6.58 5.94
N PRO A 64 -2.45 -5.55 6.55
CA PRO A 64 -3.15 -4.39 7.09
C PRO A 64 -4.04 -3.66 6.09
N ALA A 65 -3.58 -3.46 4.84
CA ALA A 65 -4.39 -2.84 3.80
C ALA A 65 -5.68 -3.62 3.54
N MET A 66 -5.63 -4.96 3.53
CA MET A 66 -6.81 -5.82 3.43
C MET A 66 -7.73 -5.70 4.64
N ALA A 67 -7.17 -5.58 5.86
CA ALA A 67 -7.96 -5.37 7.07
C ALA A 67 -8.72 -4.03 7.04
N GLU A 68 -8.06 -2.96 6.63
CA GLU A 68 -8.67 -1.64 6.46
C GLU A 68 -9.74 -1.67 5.37
N TYR A 69 -9.43 -2.26 4.22
CA TYR A 69 -10.36 -2.38 3.10
C TYR A 69 -11.64 -3.11 3.52
N GLU A 70 -11.52 -4.24 4.20
CA GLU A 70 -12.66 -5.04 4.68
C GLU A 70 -13.53 -4.24 5.65
N TYR A 71 -12.92 -3.51 6.59
CA TYR A 71 -13.66 -2.65 7.52
C TYR A 71 -14.43 -1.55 6.79
N TRP A 72 -13.78 -0.76 5.93
CA TRP A 72 -14.40 0.37 5.26
C TRP A 72 -15.48 -0.08 4.28
N THR A 73 -15.30 -1.24 3.64
CA THR A 73 -16.32 -1.83 2.76
C THR A 73 -17.55 -2.30 3.54
N ARG A 74 -17.36 -2.94 4.70
CA ARG A 74 -18.49 -3.42 5.53
C ARG A 74 -19.23 -2.27 6.20
N THR A 75 -18.53 -1.29 6.72
CA THR A 75 -19.13 -0.12 7.39
C THR A 75 -20.02 0.68 6.44
N ASN A 76 -19.55 0.88 5.21
CA ASN A 76 -20.33 1.58 4.19
C ASN A 76 -21.56 0.80 3.72
N ARG A 77 -21.54 -0.53 3.73
CA ARG A 77 -22.70 -1.37 3.41
C ARG A 77 -23.80 -1.30 4.47
N SER A 78 -23.44 -1.05 5.72
CA SER A 78 -24.39 -1.00 6.84
C SER A 78 -25.11 0.35 6.95
N SER A 79 -24.63 1.38 6.28
CA SER A 79 -25.26 2.70 6.24
C SER A 79 -26.35 2.72 5.17
N SER A 80 -27.60 2.95 5.59
CA SER A 80 -28.78 3.01 4.70
C SER A 80 -28.79 4.22 3.74
N THR A 81 -27.90 5.17 3.93
CA THR A 81 -27.64 6.27 3.00
C THR A 81 -26.59 5.78 2.01
N ALA A 82 -26.98 5.51 0.78
CA ALA A 82 -26.20 4.98 -0.33
C ALA A 82 -24.78 5.56 -0.46
N SER A 83 -23.92 5.23 0.49
CA SER A 83 -22.50 5.55 0.43
C SER A 83 -21.82 4.48 -0.39
N THR A 84 -21.09 4.92 -1.38
CA THR A 84 -20.32 4.07 -2.29
C THR A 84 -19.33 3.22 -1.50
N THR A 85 -19.45 1.90 -1.64
CA THR A 85 -18.41 0.98 -1.16
C THR A 85 -17.10 1.31 -1.85
N ILE A 86 -16.03 1.50 -1.09
CA ILE A 86 -14.70 1.72 -1.69
C ILE A 86 -14.24 0.45 -2.41
N SER A 87 -13.54 0.62 -3.52
CA SER A 87 -12.92 -0.46 -4.28
C SER A 87 -11.40 -0.50 -4.13
N SER A 88 -10.81 0.61 -3.69
CA SER A 88 -9.35 0.80 -3.68
C SER A 88 -8.90 1.57 -2.44
N LEU A 89 -7.82 1.09 -1.81
CA LEU A 89 -7.27 1.67 -0.59
C LEU A 89 -5.75 1.49 -0.54
N ALA A 90 -5.05 2.50 -0.02
CA ALA A 90 -3.64 2.41 0.35
C ALA A 90 -3.49 2.44 1.89
N TYR A 91 -2.70 1.51 2.42
CA TYR A 91 -2.22 1.54 3.80
C TYR A 91 -0.74 1.88 3.81
N ILE A 92 -0.36 2.87 4.61
CA ILE A 92 1.03 3.32 4.74
C ILE A 92 1.44 3.16 6.19
N THR A 93 2.44 2.34 6.47
CA THR A 93 3.06 2.27 7.79
C THR A 93 4.28 3.18 7.86
N VAL A 94 4.37 4.01 8.91
CA VAL A 94 5.49 4.93 9.16
C VAL A 94 6.10 4.57 10.52
N GLY A 95 7.15 3.78 10.48
CA GLY A 95 7.84 3.27 11.66
C GLY A 95 9.35 3.31 11.49
N THR A 96 10.03 2.19 11.76
CA THR A 96 11.47 2.01 11.49
C THR A 96 11.80 2.26 10.02
N GLY A 97 10.95 1.73 9.13
CA GLY A 97 10.91 2.01 7.71
C GLY A 97 9.53 2.54 7.33
N ILE A 98 9.30 2.66 6.01
CA ILE A 98 8.01 3.02 5.44
C ILE A 98 7.61 1.97 4.42
N GLY A 99 6.47 1.33 4.67
CA GLY A 99 5.89 0.35 3.76
C GLY A 99 4.53 0.81 3.23
N VAL A 100 4.17 0.33 2.06
CA VAL A 100 2.90 0.64 1.40
C VAL A 100 2.20 -0.65 1.00
N GLY A 101 1.01 -0.87 1.54
CA GLY A 101 0.09 -1.91 1.10
C GLY A 101 -0.99 -1.30 0.20
N LEU A 102 -1.30 -1.96 -0.91
CA LEU A 102 -2.30 -1.50 -1.87
C LEU A 102 -3.35 -2.57 -2.08
N VAL A 103 -4.62 -2.15 -1.98
CA VAL A 103 -5.77 -2.92 -2.42
C VAL A 103 -6.41 -2.18 -3.58
N ILE A 104 -6.49 -2.82 -4.74
CA ILE A 104 -7.09 -2.27 -5.96
C ILE A 104 -8.15 -3.24 -6.44
N ASN A 105 -9.37 -2.74 -6.65
CA ASN A 105 -10.52 -3.58 -7.02
C ASN A 105 -10.73 -4.76 -6.05
N GLY A 106 -10.58 -4.50 -4.75
CA GLY A 106 -10.77 -5.49 -3.69
C GLY A 106 -9.69 -6.55 -3.57
N LYS A 107 -8.56 -6.40 -4.27
CA LYS A 107 -7.44 -7.36 -4.24
C LYS A 107 -6.14 -6.68 -3.88
N PRO A 108 -5.27 -7.32 -3.09
CA PRO A 108 -3.93 -6.82 -2.86
C PRO A 108 -3.15 -6.77 -4.18
N VAL A 109 -2.32 -5.73 -4.35
CA VAL A 109 -1.55 -5.56 -5.56
C VAL A 109 -0.34 -6.49 -5.55
N HIS A 110 -0.32 -7.35 -6.57
CA HIS A 110 0.80 -8.22 -6.90
C HIS A 110 1.13 -8.09 -8.39
N GLY A 111 2.39 -8.28 -8.71
CA GLY A 111 2.87 -8.32 -10.08
C GLY A 111 4.24 -8.99 -10.10
N MET A 112 5.29 -8.26 -10.42
CA MET A 112 6.65 -8.71 -10.26
C MET A 112 6.93 -9.12 -8.79
N MET A 113 6.46 -8.28 -7.86
CA MET A 113 6.42 -8.53 -6.42
C MET A 113 5.29 -7.70 -5.79
N HIS A 114 5.32 -7.41 -4.51
CA HIS A 114 4.45 -6.47 -3.81
C HIS A 114 4.93 -5.02 -3.96
N PRO A 115 4.10 -4.00 -3.66
CA PRO A 115 4.50 -2.60 -3.67
C PRO A 115 5.63 -2.32 -2.66
N GLU A 116 6.56 -1.47 -3.06
CA GLU A 116 7.67 -0.94 -2.24
C GLU A 116 7.64 0.59 -2.26
N GLY A 117 6.47 1.15 -1.97
CA GLY A 117 6.19 2.58 -2.09
C GLY A 117 7.00 3.48 -1.14
N GLY A 118 7.57 2.93 -0.06
CA GLY A 118 8.50 3.69 0.79
C GLY A 118 9.77 4.14 0.06
N HIS A 119 10.11 3.48 -1.05
CA HIS A 119 11.30 3.77 -1.83
C HIS A 119 11.06 4.67 -3.06
N VAL A 120 9.83 5.20 -3.25
CA VAL A 120 9.60 6.17 -4.32
C VAL A 120 10.32 7.50 -4.03
N PRO A 121 10.74 8.24 -5.07
CA PRO A 121 11.44 9.50 -4.87
C PRO A 121 10.53 10.58 -4.28
N VAL A 122 11.14 11.49 -3.55
CA VAL A 122 10.52 12.67 -2.96
C VAL A 122 11.17 13.91 -3.57
N VAL A 123 10.35 14.93 -3.85
CA VAL A 123 10.86 16.28 -4.07
C VAL A 123 11.10 16.93 -2.71
N PRO A 124 12.35 17.18 -2.30
CA PRO A 124 12.65 17.77 -1.00
C PRO A 124 12.05 19.17 -0.84
N LEU A 125 11.89 19.63 0.39
CA LEU A 125 11.64 21.06 0.65
C LEU A 125 12.84 21.88 0.16
N GLY A 126 12.58 23.12 -0.29
CA GLY A 126 13.61 23.96 -0.86
C GLY A 126 14.81 24.15 0.09
N GLY A 127 16.02 23.89 -0.41
CA GLY A 127 17.25 23.96 0.35
C GLY A 127 17.54 22.75 1.26
N ASP A 128 16.71 21.72 1.25
CA ASP A 128 16.98 20.51 2.00
C ASP A 128 17.95 19.60 1.24
N ASP A 129 19.16 19.46 1.75
CA ASP A 129 20.24 18.62 1.23
C ASP A 129 20.51 17.38 2.10
N PHE A 130 19.62 17.06 3.02
CA PHE A 130 19.74 15.89 3.89
C PHE A 130 19.92 14.61 3.09
N ALA A 131 21.10 14.01 3.24
CA ALA A 131 21.55 12.90 2.43
C ALA A 131 21.51 11.57 3.23
N TYR A 132 20.40 11.26 3.85
CA TYR A 132 20.26 9.99 4.53
C TYR A 132 20.29 8.81 3.53
N SER A 133 20.93 7.73 3.93
CA SER A 133 21.00 6.51 3.13
C SER A 133 20.49 5.31 3.90
N TRP A 134 19.41 4.68 3.41
CA TRP A 134 18.86 3.44 3.95
C TRP A 134 19.76 2.21 3.68
N GLY A 135 20.76 2.32 2.81
CA GLY A 135 21.70 1.26 2.49
C GLY A 135 21.90 1.03 1.00
N ASP A 136 22.87 0.19 0.68
CA ASP A 136 23.37 -0.01 -0.69
C ASP A 136 22.33 -0.59 -1.66
N LYS A 137 21.36 -1.34 -1.14
CA LYS A 137 20.32 -2.00 -1.95
C LYS A 137 19.05 -1.19 -2.12
N SER A 138 18.89 -0.08 -1.40
CA SER A 138 17.76 0.83 -1.59
C SER A 138 17.91 1.61 -2.90
N PRO A 139 16.80 1.86 -3.66
CA PRO A 139 16.82 2.78 -4.79
C PRO A 139 17.45 4.12 -4.37
N PHE A 140 18.27 4.70 -5.25
CA PHE A 140 19.01 5.95 -4.96
C PHE A 140 19.85 5.90 -3.68
N LYS A 141 20.17 4.70 -3.18
CA LYS A 141 20.81 4.46 -1.87
C LYS A 141 20.02 5.13 -0.73
N GLY A 142 18.70 5.13 -0.82
CA GLY A 142 17.78 5.75 0.13
C GLY A 142 17.69 7.27 0.06
N LYS A 143 18.56 7.93 -0.69
CA LYS A 143 18.55 9.40 -0.80
C LYS A 143 17.30 9.89 -1.52
N ASN A 144 16.64 10.90 -0.93
CA ASN A 144 15.41 11.49 -1.46
C ASN A 144 14.32 10.44 -1.74
N THR A 145 14.26 9.38 -0.94
CA THR A 145 13.10 8.48 -0.90
C THR A 145 12.19 8.86 0.26
N VAL A 146 10.93 8.43 0.21
CA VAL A 146 9.97 8.64 1.31
C VAL A 146 10.54 8.07 2.61
N GLU A 147 11.00 6.83 2.59
CA GLU A 147 11.60 6.15 3.75
C GLU A 147 12.88 6.83 4.24
N GLY A 148 13.75 7.24 3.31
CA GLY A 148 14.99 7.95 3.62
C GLY A 148 14.77 9.35 4.18
N THR A 149 13.52 9.87 4.16
CA THR A 149 13.19 11.20 4.66
C THR A 149 12.30 11.16 5.91
N ALA A 150 11.30 10.25 5.95
CA ALA A 150 10.24 10.28 6.95
C ALA A 150 10.19 9.06 7.88
N SER A 151 11.05 8.05 7.69
CA SER A 151 11.14 6.93 8.64
C SER A 151 11.73 7.38 9.98
N SER A 152 11.43 6.66 11.08
CA SER A 152 11.99 6.99 12.40
C SER A 152 13.52 6.97 12.39
N VAL A 153 14.13 6.11 11.59
CA VAL A 153 15.59 6.06 11.45
C VAL A 153 16.10 7.32 10.75
N ALA A 154 15.48 7.73 9.65
CA ALA A 154 15.86 8.95 8.93
C ALA A 154 15.68 10.21 9.78
N LEU A 155 14.56 10.31 10.51
CA LEU A 155 14.29 11.44 11.41
C LEU A 155 15.31 11.51 12.56
N THR A 156 15.67 10.37 13.16
CA THR A 156 16.69 10.31 14.21
C THR A 156 18.07 10.73 13.68
N GLU A 157 18.41 10.30 12.47
CA GLU A 157 19.67 10.68 11.82
C GLU A 157 19.71 12.18 11.52
N ARG A 158 18.62 12.76 11.03
CA ARG A 158 18.48 14.20 10.82
C ARG A 158 18.69 14.99 12.12
N LEU A 159 18.07 14.55 13.24
CA LEU A 159 18.28 15.18 14.54
C LEU A 159 19.75 15.13 14.98
N THR A 160 20.41 13.99 14.77
CA THR A 160 21.82 13.84 15.10
C THR A 160 22.68 14.82 14.33
N LEU A 161 22.44 14.99 13.03
CA LEU A 161 23.19 15.94 12.20
C LEU A 161 22.93 17.39 12.62
N VAL A 162 21.68 17.76 12.88
CA VAL A 162 21.33 19.11 13.34
C VAL A 162 21.99 19.42 14.68
N SER A 163 21.97 18.49 15.66
CA SER A 163 22.62 18.70 16.95
C SER A 163 24.14 18.84 16.84
N GLN A 164 24.79 18.11 15.94
CA GLN A 164 26.23 18.25 15.66
C GLN A 164 26.57 19.62 15.04
N LEU A 165 25.74 20.11 14.10
CA LEU A 165 25.97 21.37 13.42
C LEU A 165 25.72 22.60 14.32
N THR A 166 24.81 22.49 15.29
CA THR A 166 24.42 23.63 16.15
C THR A 166 25.18 23.68 17.47
N GLU A 167 26.08 22.71 17.76
CA GLU A 167 26.75 22.52 19.05
C GLU A 167 25.78 22.57 20.24
N SER A 168 24.50 22.31 19.99
CA SER A 168 23.43 22.46 20.96
C SER A 168 23.28 21.18 21.79
N SER A 169 23.54 21.32 23.09
CA SER A 169 23.23 20.27 24.07
C SER A 169 21.72 20.10 24.33
N ALA A 170 20.88 20.85 23.60
CA ALA A 170 19.43 20.85 23.78
C ALA A 170 18.78 19.50 23.39
N PHE A 171 19.42 18.72 22.53
CA PHE A 171 18.94 17.38 22.18
C PHE A 171 19.69 16.31 22.98
N GLN A 172 19.22 16.05 24.19
CA GLN A 172 19.82 15.03 25.08
C GLN A 172 19.64 13.58 24.62
N SER A 173 18.84 13.34 23.59
CA SER A 173 18.60 11.99 23.06
C SER A 173 18.47 12.00 21.53
N THR A 174 19.46 11.42 20.85
CA THR A 174 19.44 11.08 19.43
C THR A 174 18.77 9.73 19.17
N SER A 175 17.95 9.26 20.14
CA SER A 175 17.22 8.01 20.09
C SER A 175 15.78 8.23 19.57
N ARG A 176 15.06 7.13 19.35
CA ARG A 176 13.62 7.20 19.00
C ARG A 176 12.78 7.85 20.10
N GLU A 177 13.19 7.76 21.34
CA GLU A 177 12.56 8.44 22.47
C GLU A 177 12.64 9.95 22.28
N GLY A 178 13.77 10.49 21.83
CA GLY A 178 13.94 11.90 21.51
C GLY A 178 12.95 12.46 20.50
N LEU A 179 12.48 11.63 19.54
CA LEU A 179 11.43 12.08 18.60
C LEU A 179 10.08 12.32 19.30
N LYS A 180 9.80 11.67 20.42
CA LYS A 180 8.54 11.85 21.14
C LYS A 180 8.51 13.19 21.89
N ASP A 181 9.67 13.66 22.33
CA ASP A 181 9.83 14.86 23.14
C ASP A 181 9.90 16.14 22.31
N LEU A 182 10.01 16.03 20.98
CA LEU A 182 10.03 17.19 20.08
C LEU A 182 8.68 17.90 20.09
N SER A 183 8.73 19.24 19.98
CA SER A 183 7.54 20.05 19.75
C SER A 183 6.86 19.70 18.43
N ASP A 184 5.54 19.85 18.34
CA ASP A 184 4.78 19.70 17.10
C ASP A 184 5.16 20.75 16.03
N ASP A 185 5.76 21.86 16.45
CA ASP A 185 6.26 22.93 15.57
C ASP A 185 7.70 22.70 15.10
N ASP A 186 8.35 21.61 15.50
CA ASP A 186 9.72 21.34 15.06
C ASP A 186 9.75 21.12 13.53
N PRO A 187 10.67 21.81 12.81
CA PRO A 187 10.76 21.73 11.34
C PRO A 187 10.95 20.32 10.78
N ILE A 188 11.43 19.38 11.59
CA ILE A 188 11.60 17.99 11.18
C ILE A 188 10.27 17.38 10.71
N TRP A 189 9.15 17.81 11.32
CA TRP A 189 7.83 17.32 10.96
C TRP A 189 7.35 17.85 9.61
N ASP A 190 7.84 19.00 9.17
CA ASP A 190 7.55 19.52 7.83
C ASP A 190 8.26 18.69 6.76
N HIS A 191 9.50 18.28 7.01
CA HIS A 191 10.22 17.36 6.12
C HIS A 191 9.51 16.00 6.03
N ALA A 192 9.10 15.44 7.17
CA ALA A 192 8.36 14.17 7.20
C ALA A 192 7.01 14.31 6.46
N ALA A 193 6.25 15.36 6.75
CA ALA A 193 4.95 15.59 6.13
C ALA A 193 5.08 15.83 4.62
N ASN A 194 6.11 16.58 4.17
CA ASN A 194 6.36 16.76 2.74
C ASN A 194 6.63 15.41 2.03
N ALA A 195 7.47 14.55 2.61
CA ALA A 195 7.76 13.24 2.02
C ALA A 195 6.51 12.36 1.94
N LEU A 196 5.72 12.31 3.01
CA LEU A 196 4.47 11.53 3.05
C LEU A 196 3.41 12.12 2.12
N ALA A 197 3.33 13.44 1.97
CA ALA A 197 2.44 14.09 1.01
C ALA A 197 2.84 13.78 -0.44
N ASN A 198 4.14 13.77 -0.78
CA ASN A 198 4.60 13.31 -2.11
C ASN A 198 4.16 11.87 -2.40
N LEU A 199 4.20 10.99 -1.38
CA LEU A 199 3.69 9.63 -1.51
C LEU A 199 2.17 9.61 -1.73
N CYS A 200 1.40 10.39 -0.96
CA CYS A 200 -0.04 10.52 -1.15
C CYS A 200 -0.38 10.98 -2.58
N VAL A 201 0.31 12.02 -3.08
CA VAL A 201 0.15 12.50 -4.46
C VAL A 201 0.47 11.41 -5.49
N THR A 202 1.57 10.69 -5.30
CA THR A 202 1.95 9.58 -6.17
C THR A 202 0.87 8.51 -6.22
N LEU A 203 0.35 8.09 -5.07
CA LEU A 203 -0.72 7.10 -4.97
C LEU A 203 -2.02 7.60 -5.60
N SER A 204 -2.39 8.86 -5.36
CA SER A 204 -3.59 9.47 -5.96
C SER A 204 -3.50 9.49 -7.49
N LEU A 205 -2.36 9.92 -8.04
CA LEU A 205 -2.20 10.10 -9.48
C LEU A 205 -1.98 8.79 -10.25
N VAL A 206 -1.32 7.80 -9.63
CA VAL A 206 -0.93 6.54 -10.31
C VAL A 206 -1.98 5.45 -10.11
N THR A 207 -2.55 5.35 -8.90
CA THR A 207 -3.44 4.23 -8.54
C THR A 207 -4.89 4.64 -8.32
N SER A 208 -5.17 5.95 -8.24
CA SER A 208 -6.52 6.50 -8.02
C SER A 208 -7.22 5.86 -6.81
N VAL A 209 -6.49 5.59 -5.73
CA VAL A 209 -7.08 5.03 -4.52
C VAL A 209 -8.12 5.97 -3.93
N GLU A 210 -9.19 5.39 -3.39
CA GLU A 210 -10.31 6.13 -2.81
C GLU A 210 -10.07 6.49 -1.35
N LYS A 211 -9.07 5.90 -0.71
CA LYS A 211 -8.67 6.16 0.68
C LYS A 211 -7.20 5.87 0.91
N ILE A 212 -6.56 6.70 1.71
CA ILE A 212 -5.20 6.51 2.21
C ILE A 212 -5.23 6.46 3.73
N VAL A 213 -4.72 5.38 4.29
CA VAL A 213 -4.74 5.13 5.73
C VAL A 213 -3.31 5.00 6.24
N PHE A 214 -3.01 5.72 7.30
CA PHE A 214 -1.70 5.70 7.94
C PHE A 214 -1.70 4.92 9.25
N GLY A 215 -0.67 4.07 9.42
CA GLY A 215 -0.31 3.43 10.68
C GLY A 215 1.17 3.63 11.00
N GLY A 216 1.64 2.96 12.05
CA GLY A 216 3.02 3.06 12.50
C GLY A 216 3.27 4.15 13.56
N GLY A 217 4.32 3.97 14.35
CA GLY A 217 4.54 4.76 15.58
C GLY A 217 4.80 6.24 15.37
N ILE A 218 5.32 6.64 14.22
CA ILE A 218 5.50 8.06 13.87
C ILE A 218 4.14 8.74 13.72
N MET A 219 3.14 8.02 13.20
CA MET A 219 1.80 8.55 12.97
C MET A 219 0.95 8.72 14.23
N ASN A 220 1.46 8.35 15.41
CA ASN A 220 0.87 8.72 16.70
C ASN A 220 0.96 10.23 16.98
N ARG A 221 1.78 10.96 16.22
CA ARG A 221 1.86 12.41 16.25
C ARG A 221 0.76 13.00 15.35
N GLU A 222 -0.31 13.46 15.97
CA GLU A 222 -1.53 13.89 15.28
C GLU A 222 -1.34 15.08 14.32
N VAL A 223 -0.44 16.02 14.65
CA VAL A 223 -0.14 17.18 13.82
C VAL A 223 0.33 16.80 12.40
N LEU A 224 0.93 15.61 12.25
CA LEU A 224 1.37 15.14 10.93
C LEU A 224 0.20 14.98 9.94
N TYR A 225 -0.98 14.59 10.41
CA TYR A 225 -2.13 14.42 9.49
C TYR A 225 -2.52 15.74 8.83
N ASP A 226 -2.59 16.82 9.59
CA ASP A 226 -2.96 18.13 9.05
C ASP A 226 -1.86 18.68 8.14
N LYS A 227 -0.59 18.52 8.52
CA LYS A 227 0.55 18.87 7.67
C LYS A 227 0.56 18.09 6.35
N ILE A 228 0.33 16.77 6.39
CA ILE A 228 0.28 15.90 5.20
C ILE A 228 -0.89 16.30 4.29
N ARG A 229 -2.09 16.50 4.84
CA ARG A 229 -3.28 16.90 4.09
C ARG A 229 -3.09 18.24 3.39
N SER A 230 -2.63 19.25 4.14
CA SER A 230 -2.34 20.57 3.60
C SER A 230 -1.32 20.51 2.47
N ARG A 231 -0.22 19.78 2.69
CA ARG A 231 0.83 19.66 1.67
C ARG A 231 0.39 18.83 0.46
N THR A 232 -0.43 17.79 0.64
CA THR A 232 -1.01 17.03 -0.47
C THR A 232 -1.90 17.90 -1.34
N LYS A 233 -2.77 18.71 -0.73
CA LYS A 233 -3.62 19.69 -1.43
C LYS A 233 -2.79 20.69 -2.24
N GLU A 234 -1.75 21.24 -1.63
CA GLU A 234 -0.83 22.17 -2.27
C GLU A 234 -0.14 21.55 -3.49
N LEU A 235 0.41 20.32 -3.34
CA LEU A 235 1.11 19.62 -4.41
C LEU A 235 0.19 19.22 -5.57
N LEU A 236 -1.05 18.83 -5.29
CA LEU A 236 -2.06 18.55 -6.32
C LEU A 236 -2.51 19.83 -7.04
N ASN A 237 -2.38 21.00 -6.43
CA ASN A 237 -2.63 22.32 -7.01
C ASN A 237 -3.93 22.43 -7.82
N GLY A 238 -5.00 21.77 -7.35
CA GLY A 238 -6.30 21.77 -8.04
C GLY A 238 -6.37 20.91 -9.30
N TYR A 239 -5.31 20.14 -9.64
CA TYR A 239 -5.34 19.26 -10.82
C TYR A 239 -6.43 18.19 -10.73
N LEU A 240 -6.62 17.61 -9.55
CA LEU A 240 -7.77 16.76 -9.24
C LEU A 240 -8.85 17.64 -8.59
N ASP A 241 -9.85 18.06 -9.37
CA ASP A 241 -10.97 18.86 -8.87
C ASP A 241 -12.07 17.96 -8.30
N LEU A 242 -11.73 17.28 -7.19
CA LEU A 242 -12.61 16.36 -6.49
C LEU A 242 -12.74 16.80 -5.02
N PRO A 243 -13.94 16.76 -4.43
CA PRO A 243 -14.16 17.15 -3.01
C PRO A 243 -13.20 16.46 -2.03
N GLN A 244 -12.82 15.22 -2.30
CA GLN A 244 -11.90 14.41 -1.48
C GLN A 244 -10.52 15.06 -1.30
N VAL A 245 -10.08 15.89 -2.24
CA VAL A 245 -8.74 16.51 -2.21
C VAL A 245 -8.77 18.03 -2.27
N THR A 246 -9.96 18.63 -2.44
CA THR A 246 -10.12 20.08 -2.52
C THR A 246 -10.72 20.69 -1.25
N THR A 247 -11.49 19.93 -0.47
CA THR A 247 -12.10 20.38 0.78
C THR A 247 -11.36 19.84 2.01
N GLU A 248 -11.50 20.50 3.16
CA GLU A 248 -10.89 20.01 4.41
C GLU A 248 -11.55 18.73 4.91
N GLU A 249 -12.86 18.65 4.83
CA GLU A 249 -13.64 17.47 5.20
C GLU A 249 -13.28 16.29 4.30
N GLY A 250 -13.24 16.51 2.99
CA GLY A 250 -12.84 15.48 2.02
C GLY A 250 -11.43 14.96 2.28
N LEU A 251 -10.46 15.84 2.56
CA LEU A 251 -9.10 15.43 2.89
C LEU A 251 -9.02 14.64 4.20
N LYS A 252 -9.83 14.98 5.22
CA LYS A 252 -9.90 14.23 6.48
C LYS A 252 -10.46 12.83 6.27
N GLU A 253 -11.43 12.69 5.38
CA GLU A 253 -11.98 11.40 5.00
C GLU A 253 -11.02 10.61 4.11
N TYR A 254 -10.36 11.27 3.16
CA TYR A 254 -9.45 10.66 2.19
C TYR A 254 -8.14 10.19 2.82
N ILE A 255 -7.52 11.01 3.67
CA ILE A 255 -6.25 10.74 4.34
C ILE A 255 -6.49 10.71 5.84
N GLY A 256 -6.38 9.54 6.45
CA GLY A 256 -6.68 9.38 7.87
C GLY A 256 -5.86 8.32 8.59
N PRO A 257 -6.06 8.20 9.91
CA PRO A 257 -5.41 7.16 10.70
C PRO A 257 -6.02 5.78 10.42
N SER A 258 -5.23 4.74 10.65
CA SER A 258 -5.70 3.36 10.75
C SER A 258 -6.71 3.23 11.88
N ILE A 259 -7.82 2.52 11.62
CA ILE A 259 -8.77 2.14 12.67
C ILE A 259 -8.19 1.05 13.58
N TRP A 260 -7.23 0.27 13.08
CA TRP A 260 -6.50 -0.73 13.83
C TRP A 260 -5.25 -0.08 14.41
N LYS A 261 -5.19 0.10 15.71
CA LYS A 261 -3.98 0.62 16.36
C LYS A 261 -2.79 -0.30 16.03
N GLU A 262 -1.58 0.24 16.07
CA GLU A 262 -0.32 -0.33 15.56
C GLU A 262 -0.16 -1.87 15.67
N GLN A 263 -0.58 -2.45 16.78
CA GLN A 263 -0.41 -3.89 17.02
C GLN A 263 -1.56 -4.75 16.48
N GLY A 264 -2.67 -4.13 16.06
CA GLY A 264 -3.88 -4.83 15.62
C GLY A 264 -3.96 -5.06 14.12
N ALA A 265 -3.52 -4.11 13.29
CA ALA A 265 -3.71 -4.14 11.84
C ALA A 265 -3.09 -5.39 11.18
N GLY A 266 -1.86 -5.77 11.57
CA GLY A 266 -1.21 -6.97 11.05
C GLY A 266 -1.93 -8.27 11.45
N LEU A 267 -2.36 -8.37 12.72
CA LEU A 267 -3.10 -9.54 13.20
C LEU A 267 -4.47 -9.67 12.52
N VAL A 268 -5.22 -8.57 12.44
CA VAL A 268 -6.51 -8.55 11.73
C VAL A 268 -6.31 -8.86 10.25
N GLY A 269 -5.25 -8.32 9.63
CA GLY A 269 -4.88 -8.66 8.25
C GLY A 269 -4.60 -10.15 8.06
N ALA A 270 -3.88 -10.78 8.97
CA ALA A 270 -3.66 -12.22 8.92
C ALA A 270 -4.97 -13.01 9.05
N LEU A 271 -5.93 -12.58 9.89
CA LEU A 271 -7.26 -13.19 9.97
C LEU A 271 -8.05 -13.02 8.68
N VAL A 272 -8.03 -11.84 8.06
CA VAL A 272 -8.65 -11.60 6.76
C VAL A 272 -8.04 -12.50 5.68
N LEU A 273 -6.72 -12.65 5.65
CA LEU A 273 -6.04 -13.57 4.73
C LEU A 273 -6.48 -15.03 4.92
N ALA A 274 -6.65 -15.46 6.17
CA ALA A 274 -7.15 -16.80 6.46
C ALA A 274 -8.58 -17.01 5.94
N GLN A 275 -9.44 -16.01 6.07
CA GLN A 275 -10.80 -16.03 5.53
C GLN A 275 -10.78 -16.06 3.99
N VAL A 276 -9.95 -15.24 3.35
CA VAL A 276 -9.78 -15.26 1.88
C VAL A 276 -9.31 -16.61 1.38
N ALA A 277 -8.41 -17.30 2.11
CA ALA A 277 -7.98 -18.65 1.77
C ALA A 277 -9.13 -19.67 1.77
N LEU A 278 -10.07 -19.54 2.71
CA LEU A 278 -11.27 -20.39 2.77
C LEU A 278 -12.22 -20.08 1.61
N GLU A 279 -12.55 -18.82 1.41
CA GLU A 279 -13.48 -18.39 0.35
C GLU A 279 -12.99 -18.75 -1.06
N GLU A 280 -11.68 -18.73 -1.30
CA GLU A 280 -11.12 -19.18 -2.58
C GLU A 280 -11.24 -20.70 -2.77
N GLU A 281 -11.09 -21.47 -1.72
CA GLU A 281 -11.26 -22.94 -1.81
C GLU A 281 -12.73 -23.30 -2.00
N ASP A 282 -13.65 -22.69 -1.27
CA ASP A 282 -15.10 -22.89 -1.42
C ASP A 282 -15.53 -22.57 -2.86
N ARG A 283 -15.11 -21.42 -3.40
CA ARG A 283 -15.41 -21.04 -4.80
C ARG A 283 -14.84 -22.02 -5.81
N LYS A 284 -13.64 -22.55 -5.54
CA LYS A 284 -13.03 -23.55 -6.39
C LYS A 284 -13.83 -24.86 -6.38
N MET A 285 -14.33 -25.26 -5.22
CA MET A 285 -15.19 -26.44 -5.09
C MET A 285 -16.53 -26.25 -5.81
N GLU A 286 -17.18 -25.09 -5.66
CA GLU A 286 -18.41 -24.76 -6.39
C GLU A 286 -18.22 -24.85 -7.91
N LEU A 287 -17.15 -24.25 -8.44
CA LEU A 287 -16.84 -24.34 -9.88
C LEU A 287 -16.58 -25.75 -10.36
N LEU A 288 -15.98 -26.60 -9.53
CA LEU A 288 -15.77 -28.02 -9.85
C LEU A 288 -17.11 -28.77 -9.88
N GLU A 289 -17.99 -28.53 -8.92
CA GLU A 289 -19.33 -29.11 -8.86
C GLU A 289 -20.18 -28.73 -10.08
N GLU A 290 -20.21 -27.42 -10.41
CA GLU A 290 -20.88 -26.91 -11.61
C GLU A 290 -20.35 -27.56 -12.90
N SER A 291 -19.05 -27.76 -12.98
CA SER A 291 -18.40 -28.39 -14.15
C SER A 291 -18.76 -29.88 -14.29
N MET A 292 -19.05 -30.57 -13.17
CA MET A 292 -19.47 -31.99 -13.16
C MET A 292 -20.96 -32.16 -13.43
N VAL A 293 -21.79 -31.17 -13.04
CA VAL A 293 -23.27 -31.26 -13.22
C VAL A 293 -23.69 -30.81 -14.63
N SER A 294 -22.92 -29.97 -15.31
CA SER A 294 -23.24 -29.54 -16.67
C SER A 294 -22.94 -30.66 -17.69
N PRO A 295 -23.92 -31.27 -18.37
CA PRO A 295 -23.64 -32.19 -19.45
C PRO A 295 -22.94 -31.43 -20.57
N ARG A 296 -21.78 -31.93 -21.03
CA ARG A 296 -21.07 -31.42 -22.20
C ARG A 296 -22.01 -31.34 -23.40
N VAL A 297 -22.71 -30.26 -23.58
CA VAL A 297 -23.29 -29.93 -24.88
C VAL A 297 -22.12 -29.55 -25.79
N LYS A 298 -21.60 -30.57 -26.48
CA LYS A 298 -20.75 -30.34 -27.64
C LYS A 298 -21.60 -29.75 -28.76
N ASN A 299 -21.87 -28.44 -28.67
CA ASN A 299 -22.31 -27.67 -29.81
C ASN A 299 -21.23 -26.63 -30.11
N THR A 300 -20.23 -27.07 -30.84
CA THR A 300 -19.34 -26.19 -31.59
C THR A 300 -20.12 -25.57 -32.77
N SER A 301 -21.02 -24.65 -32.49
CA SER A 301 -21.41 -23.66 -33.46
C SER A 301 -20.41 -22.51 -33.34
N TYR A 302 -19.42 -22.53 -34.22
CA TYR A 302 -18.62 -21.32 -34.48
C TYR A 302 -19.58 -20.21 -34.85
N VAL A 303 -19.86 -19.30 -33.93
CA VAL A 303 -20.47 -18.02 -34.28
C VAL A 303 -19.44 -17.31 -35.16
N LYS A 304 -19.66 -17.35 -36.49
CA LYS A 304 -18.95 -16.47 -37.41
C LYS A 304 -19.25 -15.06 -36.94
N CYS A 305 -18.26 -14.41 -36.34
CA CYS A 305 -18.33 -12.98 -36.02
C CYS A 305 -18.51 -12.26 -37.37
N PRO A 306 -19.65 -11.62 -37.64
CA PRO A 306 -19.80 -10.92 -38.90
C PRO A 306 -18.80 -9.75 -38.94
N MET A 307 -18.00 -9.66 -39.98
CA MET A 307 -17.03 -8.57 -40.21
C MET A 307 -17.67 -7.16 -40.16
N THR A 308 -18.97 -7.06 -40.04
CA THR A 308 -19.72 -5.81 -39.89
C THR A 308 -19.56 -5.14 -38.51
N ALA A 309 -19.08 -5.86 -37.46
CA ALA A 309 -18.84 -5.26 -36.16
C ALA A 309 -17.59 -4.36 -36.11
N ILE A 310 -16.62 -4.55 -36.98
CA ILE A 310 -15.39 -3.75 -37.04
C ILE A 310 -15.64 -2.35 -37.66
N ALA A 311 -16.63 -2.23 -38.55
CA ALA A 311 -16.97 -0.96 -39.15
C ALA A 311 -17.64 0.05 -38.18
N SER A 312 -18.32 -0.43 -37.13
CA SER A 312 -18.97 0.44 -36.13
C SER A 312 -17.97 1.08 -35.14
N TYR A 313 -16.85 0.43 -34.84
CA TYR A 313 -15.80 1.00 -34.00
C TYR A 313 -14.99 2.10 -34.70
N GLY A 314 -14.78 2.00 -36.00
CA GLY A 314 -14.14 3.05 -36.80
C GLY A 314 -14.95 4.35 -36.85
N SER A 315 -16.29 4.26 -36.85
CA SER A 315 -17.17 5.43 -36.89
C SER A 315 -17.20 6.20 -35.57
N ILE A 316 -17.03 5.54 -34.43
CA ILE A 316 -16.98 6.19 -33.11
C ILE A 316 -15.64 6.94 -32.93
N PHE A 317 -14.53 6.40 -33.46
CA PHE A 317 -13.24 7.08 -33.42
C PHE A 317 -13.20 8.32 -34.35
N ALA A 318 -13.86 8.26 -35.48
CA ALA A 318 -13.97 9.40 -36.42
C ALA A 318 -14.87 10.52 -35.86
N LEU A 319 -15.90 10.18 -35.07
CA LEU A 319 -16.79 11.17 -34.44
C LEU A 319 -16.09 11.89 -33.29
N GLY A 320 -15.25 11.21 -32.52
CA GLY A 320 -14.43 11.80 -31.43
C GLY A 320 -13.41 12.83 -31.93
N MET A 321 -12.81 12.59 -33.11
CA MET A 321 -11.88 13.54 -33.72
C MET A 321 -12.57 14.77 -34.34
N LEU A 322 -13.82 14.66 -34.80
CA LEU A 322 -14.60 15.78 -35.33
C LEU A 322 -15.13 16.73 -34.26
N ILE A 323 -15.39 16.24 -33.05
CA ILE A 323 -15.86 17.09 -31.93
C ILE A 323 -14.69 17.86 -31.32
N GLY A 324 -13.49 17.27 -31.27
CA GLY A 324 -12.28 17.93 -30.74
C GLY A 324 -11.75 19.09 -31.63
N SER A 325 -12.09 19.12 -32.90
CA SER A 325 -11.62 20.16 -33.84
C SER A 325 -12.51 21.41 -33.96
N ARG A 326 -13.70 21.42 -33.32
CA ARG A 326 -14.65 22.55 -33.39
C ARG A 326 -14.58 23.57 -32.22
N ASN A 327 -13.72 23.37 -31.25
CA ASN A 327 -13.57 24.29 -30.11
C ASN A 327 -12.27 25.13 -30.14
N LYS A 328 -11.77 25.46 -31.32
CA LYS A 328 -10.79 26.55 -31.50
C LYS A 328 -11.34 27.59 -32.45
N ARG A 329 -12.14 28.49 -31.91
CA ARG A 329 -12.30 29.89 -32.38
C ARG A 329 -12.71 30.74 -31.18
#